data_b0363f0c3ec44318af2613e5359d9476
#
_entry.id   b0363f0c3ec44318af2613e5359d9476
#
_cell.length_a   1.000
_cell.length_b   1.000
_cell.length_c   1.000
_cell.angle_alpha   90.00
_cell.angle_beta   90.00
_cell.angle_gamma   90.00
#
_symmetry.space_group_name_H-M   'P 1'
#
loop_
_entity.id
_entity.type
_entity.pdbx_description
1 polymer ?
#
loop_
_entity_poly.entity_id
_entity_poly.type
_entity_poly.pdbx_seq_one_letter_code
_entity_poly.pdbx_strand_id
1 'polypeptide(L)'
;MAIRNADDRILERQGDGQRTSSREIDDLILDAARSCVLDFGMQRTTLAEISRRAGVSRPTVYRRWPDTRAVVADLLTREIRAALPEMIDTGSARSQLVAAVVDVVSQIRDHPLFVKIRVADQELLTTYIVDRLGASQRSILELLTAVVAAGQRDGSIRDGNVGEIAAMTLLIAQSVVISAPTMEGQLSRTAAVEHMRSAISAYLTPVAGSGH
;
A
#
# COMPACT_ATOMS: atom_id res chain seq x y z
N MET A 1 1.03 41.18 30.57
CA MET A 1 1.02 40.50 29.24
C MET A 1 2.18 39.53 29.21
N ALA A 2 1.94 38.25 28.92
CA ALA A 2 2.87 37.11 28.86
C ALA A 2 2.89 36.17 30.08
N ILE A 3 1.82 35.41 30.31
CA ILE A 3 1.89 34.11 31.02
C ILE A 3 0.95 33.16 30.25
N ARG A 4 1.41 32.67 29.08
CA ARG A 4 0.63 31.74 28.26
C ARG A 4 1.50 30.85 27.38
N ASN A 5 2.62 30.31 27.85
CA ASN A 5 3.50 29.53 26.99
C ASN A 5 4.23 28.34 27.62
N ALA A 6 4.03 28.01 28.90
CA ALA A 6 4.69 26.86 29.51
C ALA A 6 3.83 25.60 29.51
N ASP A 7 2.54 25.72 29.75
CA ASP A 7 1.60 24.58 29.82
C ASP A 7 1.29 23.98 28.43
N ASP A 8 1.19 24.80 27.38
CA ASP A 8 0.97 24.30 26.00
C ASP A 8 2.14 23.44 25.50
N ARG A 9 3.38 23.79 25.86
CA ARG A 9 4.56 22.99 25.46
C ARG A 9 4.69 21.67 26.22
N ILE A 10 4.15 21.58 27.42
CA ILE A 10 4.14 20.34 28.21
C ILE A 10 3.08 19.36 27.67
N LEU A 11 1.91 19.88 27.28
CA LEU A 11 0.84 19.08 26.66
C LEU A 11 1.22 18.55 25.26
N GLU A 12 1.91 19.34 24.44
CA GLU A 12 2.42 18.90 23.14
C GLU A 12 3.50 17.81 23.28
N ARG A 13 4.41 17.92 24.22
CA ARG A 13 5.46 16.90 24.47
C ARG A 13 4.89 15.60 25.04
N GLN A 14 3.85 15.66 25.86
CA GLN A 14 3.18 14.45 26.37
C GLN A 14 2.35 13.76 25.27
N GLY A 15 1.73 14.50 24.36
CA GLY A 15 1.01 13.97 23.22
C GLY A 15 1.91 13.28 22.19
N ASP A 16 3.10 13.79 21.97
CA ASP A 16 4.08 13.25 21.03
C ASP A 16 4.74 11.96 21.55
N GLY A 17 5.13 11.94 22.82
CA GLY A 17 5.70 10.74 23.46
C GLY A 17 4.70 9.58 23.54
N GLN A 18 3.41 9.86 23.73
CA GLN A 18 2.38 8.83 23.81
C GLN A 18 1.99 8.28 22.43
N ARG A 19 2.07 9.12 21.38
CA ARG A 19 1.89 8.70 19.98
C ARG A 19 3.06 7.85 19.49
N THR A 20 4.29 8.18 19.84
CA THR A 20 5.49 7.40 19.50
C THR A 20 5.43 6.02 20.15
N SER A 21 5.15 5.94 21.45
CA SER A 21 4.98 4.66 22.16
C SER A 21 3.84 3.79 21.59
N SER A 22 2.74 4.40 21.10
CA SER A 22 1.65 3.66 20.48
C SER A 22 2.06 3.07 19.13
N ARG A 23 2.78 3.81 18.29
CA ARG A 23 3.30 3.34 17.00
C ARG A 23 4.32 2.21 17.16
N GLU A 24 5.23 2.35 18.11
CA GLU A 24 6.21 1.29 18.42
C GLU A 24 5.53 -0.03 18.82
N ILE A 25 4.46 0.05 19.61
CA ILE A 25 3.67 -1.15 19.98
C ILE A 25 2.96 -1.73 18.76
N ASP A 26 2.41 -0.89 17.88
CA ASP A 26 1.75 -1.34 16.66
C ASP A 26 2.75 -2.05 15.73
N ASP A 27 3.96 -1.50 15.58
CA ASP A 27 5.02 -2.10 14.78
C ASP A 27 5.47 -3.46 15.35
N LEU A 28 5.65 -3.59 16.66
CA LEU A 28 5.95 -4.86 17.32
C LEU A 28 4.86 -5.93 17.04
N ILE A 29 3.59 -5.53 17.08
CA ILE A 29 2.46 -6.43 16.81
C ILE A 29 2.44 -6.83 15.33
N LEU A 30 2.68 -5.89 14.41
CA LEU A 30 2.73 -6.17 12.98
C LEU A 30 3.93 -7.07 12.60
N ASP A 31 5.09 -6.90 13.24
CA ASP A 31 6.26 -7.76 13.05
C ASP A 31 5.98 -9.19 13.55
N ALA A 32 5.34 -9.31 14.71
CA ALA A 32 4.91 -10.61 15.22
C ALA A 32 3.87 -11.27 14.29
N ALA A 33 2.92 -10.50 13.75
CA ALA A 33 1.95 -10.98 12.79
C ALA A 33 2.62 -11.48 11.50
N ARG A 34 3.60 -10.71 10.98
CA ARG A 34 4.41 -11.12 9.82
C ARG A 34 5.10 -12.46 10.06
N SER A 35 5.75 -12.61 11.20
CA SER A 35 6.41 -13.87 11.58
C SER A 35 5.40 -15.02 11.70
N CYS A 36 4.25 -14.83 12.33
CA CYS A 36 3.21 -15.85 12.46
C CYS A 36 2.70 -16.31 11.08
N VAL A 37 2.39 -15.37 10.18
CA VAL A 37 1.89 -15.70 8.84
C VAL A 37 2.94 -16.44 8.02
N LEU A 38 4.20 -16.03 8.08
CA LEU A 38 5.28 -16.70 7.36
C LEU A 38 5.54 -18.12 7.88
N ASP A 39 5.47 -18.34 9.19
CA ASP A 39 5.73 -19.66 9.79
C ASP A 39 4.55 -20.62 9.61
N PHE A 40 3.34 -20.17 9.93
CA PHE A 40 2.18 -21.05 10.07
C PHE A 40 1.12 -20.89 8.99
N GLY A 41 1.21 -19.82 8.18
CA GLY A 41 0.15 -19.41 7.27
C GLY A 41 -0.98 -18.67 7.99
N MET A 42 -1.85 -18.06 7.19
CA MET A 42 -2.93 -17.19 7.68
C MET A 42 -3.94 -17.93 8.56
N GLN A 43 -4.36 -19.12 8.15
CA GLN A 43 -5.41 -19.92 8.85
C GLN A 43 -5.01 -20.33 10.28
N ARG A 44 -3.71 -20.49 10.54
CA ARG A 44 -3.17 -20.86 11.86
C ARG A 44 -2.71 -19.66 12.68
N THR A 45 -2.70 -18.48 12.12
CA THR A 45 -2.34 -17.24 12.80
C THR A 45 -3.51 -16.76 13.65
N THR A 46 -3.28 -16.52 14.94
CA THR A 46 -4.28 -16.02 15.87
C THR A 46 -3.79 -14.77 16.60
N LEU A 47 -4.72 -13.89 17.04
CA LEU A 47 -4.36 -12.72 17.87
C LEU A 47 -3.66 -13.12 19.17
N ALA A 48 -3.98 -14.28 19.73
CA ALA A 48 -3.33 -14.80 20.93
C ALA A 48 -1.85 -15.15 20.67
N GLU A 49 -1.55 -15.77 19.54
CA GLU A 49 -0.17 -16.10 19.15
C GLU A 49 0.62 -14.84 18.78
N ILE A 50 -0.01 -13.92 18.05
CA ILE A 50 0.60 -12.60 17.72
C ILE A 50 0.96 -11.85 19.01
N SER A 51 0.03 -11.76 19.98
CA SER A 51 0.31 -11.08 21.27
C SER A 51 1.46 -11.74 22.04
N ARG A 52 1.53 -13.08 22.04
CA ARG A 52 2.59 -13.84 22.69
C ARG A 52 3.96 -13.53 22.04
N ARG A 53 4.05 -13.52 20.72
CA ARG A 53 5.30 -13.21 19.98
C ARG A 53 5.71 -11.75 20.11
N ALA A 54 4.77 -10.83 20.08
CA ALA A 54 5.03 -9.42 20.24
C ALA A 54 5.43 -9.02 21.68
N GLY A 55 5.28 -9.92 22.65
CA GLY A 55 5.53 -9.62 24.06
C GLY A 55 4.55 -8.60 24.66
N VAL A 56 3.34 -8.46 24.07
CA VAL A 56 2.32 -7.53 24.52
C VAL A 56 1.10 -8.27 25.11
N SER A 57 0.34 -7.60 25.97
CA SER A 57 -0.86 -8.19 26.55
C SER A 57 -1.95 -8.42 25.49
N ARG A 58 -2.73 -9.53 25.61
CA ARG A 58 -3.87 -9.80 24.74
C ARG A 58 -4.86 -8.63 24.67
N PRO A 59 -5.29 -8.00 25.78
CA PRO A 59 -6.15 -6.83 25.73
C PRO A 59 -5.58 -5.68 24.89
N THR A 60 -4.26 -5.52 24.86
CA THR A 60 -3.60 -4.50 24.04
C THR A 60 -3.80 -4.75 22.56
N VAL A 61 -3.68 -5.99 22.11
CA VAL A 61 -3.91 -6.38 20.70
C VAL A 61 -5.40 -6.28 20.35
N TYR A 62 -6.29 -6.87 21.16
CA TYR A 62 -7.73 -6.88 20.89
C TYR A 62 -8.38 -5.49 20.88
N ARG A 63 -7.81 -4.52 21.62
CA ARG A 63 -8.27 -3.12 21.58
C ARG A 63 -7.94 -2.43 20.26
N ARG A 64 -6.85 -2.83 19.57
CA ARG A 64 -6.38 -2.23 18.32
C ARG A 64 -6.98 -2.93 17.10
N TRP A 65 -7.08 -4.24 17.14
CA TRP A 65 -7.58 -5.05 16.04
C TRP A 65 -8.63 -6.05 16.50
N PRO A 66 -9.83 -6.02 15.92
CA PRO A 66 -10.93 -6.90 16.33
C PRO A 66 -10.67 -8.38 15.99
N ASP A 67 -9.89 -8.65 14.95
CA ASP A 67 -9.59 -9.99 14.47
C ASP A 67 -8.22 -10.08 13.78
N THR A 68 -7.79 -11.28 13.47
CA THR A 68 -6.51 -11.55 12.80
C THR A 68 -6.47 -10.97 11.39
N ARG A 69 -7.61 -10.93 10.69
CA ARG A 69 -7.70 -10.34 9.34
C ARG A 69 -7.39 -8.85 9.37
N ALA A 70 -7.84 -8.15 10.41
CA ALA A 70 -7.57 -6.73 10.60
C ALA A 70 -6.07 -6.44 10.78
N VAL A 71 -5.38 -7.24 11.62
CA VAL A 71 -3.92 -7.10 11.80
C VAL A 71 -3.18 -7.35 10.50
N VAL A 72 -3.56 -8.43 9.77
CA VAL A 72 -2.89 -8.76 8.51
C VAL A 72 -3.17 -7.71 7.43
N ALA A 73 -4.35 -7.11 7.42
CA ALA A 73 -4.67 -6.00 6.52
C ALA A 73 -3.76 -4.79 6.75
N ASP A 74 -3.54 -4.41 8.02
CA ASP A 74 -2.63 -3.32 8.36
C ASP A 74 -1.16 -3.69 8.09
N LEU A 75 -0.79 -4.95 8.32
CA LEU A 75 0.52 -5.47 7.94
C LEU A 75 0.77 -5.35 6.42
N LEU A 76 -0.16 -5.81 5.59
CA LEU A 76 -0.05 -5.68 4.12
C LEU A 76 0.03 -4.21 3.69
N THR A 77 -0.71 -3.33 4.36
CA THR A 77 -0.64 -1.88 4.13
C THR A 77 0.75 -1.34 4.42
N ARG A 78 1.36 -1.75 5.54
CA ARG A 78 2.73 -1.37 5.91
C ARG A 78 3.74 -1.86 4.88
N GLU A 79 3.66 -3.12 4.46
CA GLU A 79 4.58 -3.69 3.47
C GLU A 79 4.44 -3.00 2.09
N ILE A 80 3.22 -2.67 1.66
CA ILE A 80 3.00 -1.90 0.43
C ILE A 80 3.60 -0.50 0.54
N ARG A 81 3.40 0.18 1.68
CA ARG A 81 4.00 1.51 1.89
C ARG A 81 5.52 1.48 1.90
N ALA A 82 6.11 0.43 2.48
CA ALA A 82 7.55 0.24 2.49
C ALA A 82 8.13 -0.03 1.08
N ALA A 83 7.32 -0.56 0.17
CA ALA A 83 7.69 -0.79 -1.23
C ALA A 83 7.56 0.48 -2.10
N LEU A 84 6.91 1.55 -1.60
CA LEU A 84 6.78 2.80 -2.37
C LEU A 84 8.16 3.46 -2.50
N PRO A 85 8.64 3.74 -3.73
CA PRO A 85 9.92 4.41 -3.91
C PRO A 85 9.86 5.87 -3.44
N GLU A 86 10.97 6.38 -2.96
CA GLU A 86 11.13 7.82 -2.82
C GLU A 86 11.07 8.47 -4.20
N MET A 87 10.24 9.50 -4.34
CA MET A 87 10.12 10.23 -5.61
C MET A 87 11.43 11.00 -5.87
N ILE A 88 12.23 10.52 -6.80
CA ILE A 88 13.45 11.20 -7.26
C ILE A 88 13.05 12.15 -8.39
N ASP A 89 13.38 13.41 -8.27
CA ASP A 89 12.99 14.45 -9.24
C ASP A 89 13.84 14.36 -10.54
N THR A 90 13.71 13.23 -11.24
CA THR A 90 14.40 12.98 -12.52
C THR A 90 13.40 12.57 -13.60
N GLY A 91 13.25 13.39 -14.63
CA GLY A 91 12.35 13.14 -15.75
C GLY A 91 10.92 13.67 -15.53
N SER A 92 10.02 13.38 -16.47
CA SER A 92 8.61 13.81 -16.38
C SER A 92 7.86 13.05 -15.29
N ALA A 93 6.83 13.69 -14.71
CA ALA A 93 5.98 13.04 -13.70
C ALA A 93 5.38 11.72 -14.23
N ARG A 94 5.04 11.63 -15.52
CA ARG A 94 4.57 10.39 -16.15
C ARG A 94 5.61 9.28 -16.10
N SER A 95 6.87 9.56 -16.47
CA SER A 95 7.92 8.53 -16.48
C SER A 95 8.22 8.03 -15.08
N GLN A 96 8.25 8.92 -14.09
CA GLN A 96 8.42 8.59 -12.68
C GLN A 96 7.26 7.71 -12.17
N LEU A 97 6.01 8.09 -12.48
CA LEU A 97 4.83 7.32 -12.08
C LEU A 97 4.85 5.90 -12.65
N VAL A 98 5.14 5.76 -13.95
CA VAL A 98 5.20 4.45 -14.61
C VAL A 98 6.29 3.58 -13.98
N ALA A 99 7.49 4.13 -13.75
CA ALA A 99 8.60 3.43 -13.12
C ALA A 99 8.23 2.99 -11.68
N ALA A 100 7.71 3.91 -10.87
CA ALA A 100 7.30 3.64 -9.50
C ALA A 100 6.24 2.53 -9.41
N VAL A 101 5.22 2.56 -10.26
CA VAL A 101 4.18 1.52 -10.28
C VAL A 101 4.76 0.16 -10.67
N VAL A 102 5.66 0.12 -11.65
CA VAL A 102 6.31 -1.12 -12.08
C VAL A 102 7.17 -1.71 -10.96
N ASP A 103 7.95 -0.88 -10.27
CA ASP A 103 8.82 -1.32 -9.18
C ASP A 103 7.99 -1.86 -8.00
N VAL A 104 6.95 -1.14 -7.59
CA VAL A 104 6.05 -1.57 -6.50
C VAL A 104 5.35 -2.89 -6.84
N VAL A 105 4.79 -3.01 -8.06
CA VAL A 105 4.12 -4.24 -8.49
C VAL A 105 5.09 -5.42 -8.52
N SER A 106 6.31 -5.21 -9.01
CA SER A 106 7.34 -6.26 -9.04
C SER A 106 7.73 -6.71 -7.63
N GLN A 107 7.98 -5.77 -6.73
CA GLN A 107 8.31 -6.07 -5.33
C GLN A 107 7.18 -6.81 -4.61
N ILE A 108 5.93 -6.33 -4.73
CA ILE A 108 4.76 -6.97 -4.09
C ILE A 108 4.55 -8.39 -4.60
N ARG A 109 4.69 -8.65 -5.89
CA ARG A 109 4.49 -9.97 -6.48
C ARG A 109 5.45 -11.03 -5.94
N ASP A 110 6.68 -10.62 -5.66
CA ASP A 110 7.75 -11.51 -5.18
C ASP A 110 7.91 -11.49 -3.65
N HIS A 111 7.18 -10.61 -2.97
CA HIS A 111 7.26 -10.47 -1.52
C HIS A 111 6.75 -11.73 -0.81
N PRO A 112 7.54 -12.35 0.09
CA PRO A 112 7.24 -13.65 0.70
C PRO A 112 5.87 -13.71 1.38
N LEU A 113 5.45 -12.61 2.02
CA LEU A 113 4.16 -12.51 2.70
C LEU A 113 3.00 -12.58 1.70
N PHE A 114 3.08 -11.81 0.59
CA PHE A 114 2.03 -11.81 -0.44
C PHE A 114 1.96 -13.17 -1.16
N VAL A 115 3.10 -13.77 -1.45
CA VAL A 115 3.17 -15.14 -2.03
C VAL A 115 2.52 -16.16 -1.09
N LYS A 116 2.86 -16.11 0.21
CA LYS A 116 2.32 -17.03 1.21
C LYS A 116 0.80 -16.90 1.37
N ILE A 117 0.28 -15.67 1.45
CA ILE A 117 -1.16 -15.42 1.59
C ILE A 117 -1.90 -15.87 0.32
N ARG A 118 -1.37 -15.55 -0.86
CA ARG A 118 -1.97 -15.95 -2.15
C ARG A 118 -2.11 -17.46 -2.30
N VAL A 119 -1.10 -18.23 -1.89
CA VAL A 119 -1.11 -19.68 -2.01
C VAL A 119 -1.97 -20.34 -0.94
N ALA A 120 -1.98 -19.79 0.28
CA ALA A 120 -2.63 -20.43 1.42
C ALA A 120 -4.10 -20.03 1.60
N ASP A 121 -4.54 -18.87 1.09
CA ASP A 121 -5.87 -18.33 1.35
C ASP A 121 -6.32 -17.33 0.27
N GLN A 122 -6.68 -17.86 -0.88
CA GLN A 122 -7.15 -17.06 -2.03
C GLN A 122 -8.44 -16.31 -1.71
N GLU A 123 -9.30 -16.86 -0.85
CA GLU A 123 -10.53 -16.24 -0.40
C GLU A 123 -10.25 -15.01 0.48
N LEU A 124 -9.22 -15.09 1.31
CA LEU A 124 -8.79 -13.95 2.12
C LEU A 124 -8.29 -12.80 1.27
N LEU A 125 -7.50 -13.06 0.23
CA LEU A 125 -7.05 -12.02 -0.70
C LEU A 125 -8.24 -11.35 -1.38
N THR A 126 -9.22 -12.13 -1.82
CA THR A 126 -10.42 -11.58 -2.46
C THR A 126 -11.23 -10.71 -1.47
N THR A 127 -11.45 -11.20 -0.25
CA THR A 127 -12.14 -10.45 0.82
C THR A 127 -11.34 -9.21 1.23
N TYR A 128 -10.02 -9.32 1.34
CA TYR A 128 -9.14 -8.19 1.66
C TYR A 128 -9.19 -7.11 0.60
N ILE A 129 -9.17 -7.50 -0.67
CA ILE A 129 -9.21 -6.58 -1.81
C ILE A 129 -10.56 -5.90 -1.92
N VAL A 130 -11.68 -6.63 -1.72
CA VAL A 130 -13.04 -6.10 -1.84
C VAL A 130 -13.46 -5.28 -0.62
N ASP A 131 -13.18 -5.78 0.60
CA ASP A 131 -13.72 -5.18 1.81
C ASP A 131 -12.79 -4.20 2.52
N ARG A 132 -11.46 -4.34 2.40
CA ARG A 132 -10.50 -3.62 3.25
C ARG A 132 -9.37 -2.87 2.54
N LEU A 133 -9.30 -2.90 1.24
CA LEU A 133 -8.39 -2.00 0.50
C LEU A 133 -8.67 -0.51 0.79
N GLY A 134 -9.75 -0.21 1.49
CA GLY A 134 -10.18 1.16 1.77
C GLY A 134 -9.13 2.07 2.45
N ALA A 135 -8.28 1.58 3.35
CA ALA A 135 -7.27 2.41 3.99
C ALA A 135 -5.98 2.48 3.17
N SER A 136 -5.48 1.33 2.68
CA SER A 136 -4.29 1.26 1.82
C SER A 136 -4.54 1.90 0.47
N GLN A 137 -5.70 1.62 -0.14
CA GLN A 137 -6.09 2.22 -1.41
C GLN A 137 -6.19 3.74 -1.32
N ARG A 138 -6.78 4.29 -0.25
CA ARG A 138 -6.84 5.74 -0.05
C ARG A 138 -5.46 6.37 -0.04
N SER A 139 -4.51 5.83 0.75
CA SER A 139 -3.15 6.36 0.80
C SER A 139 -2.43 6.26 -0.56
N ILE A 140 -2.60 5.14 -1.28
CA ILE A 140 -2.03 4.99 -2.63
C ILE A 140 -2.70 5.93 -3.61
N LEU A 141 -4.03 6.08 -3.56
CA LEU A 141 -4.76 7.01 -4.41
C LEU A 141 -4.38 8.46 -4.15
N GLU A 142 -4.16 8.87 -2.90
CA GLU A 142 -3.66 10.20 -2.56
C GLU A 142 -2.30 10.47 -3.23
N LEU A 143 -1.36 9.51 -3.15
CA LEU A 143 -0.06 9.62 -3.80
C LEU A 143 -0.19 9.67 -5.33
N LEU A 144 -0.94 8.75 -5.93
CA LEU A 144 -1.17 8.74 -7.37
C LEU A 144 -1.83 10.04 -7.85
N THR A 145 -2.81 10.54 -7.11
CA THR A 145 -3.51 11.81 -7.40
C THR A 145 -2.52 12.98 -7.42
N ALA A 146 -1.61 13.06 -6.44
CA ALA A 146 -0.60 14.11 -6.40
C ALA A 146 0.34 14.07 -7.61
N VAL A 147 0.78 12.87 -8.01
CA VAL A 147 1.69 12.70 -9.16
C VAL A 147 0.96 12.95 -10.49
N VAL A 148 -0.28 12.49 -10.64
CA VAL A 148 -1.10 12.78 -11.84
C VAL A 148 -1.31 14.29 -11.99
N ALA A 149 -1.64 15.00 -10.89
CA ALA A 149 -1.78 16.45 -10.92
C ALA A 149 -0.47 17.17 -11.28
N ALA A 150 0.68 16.66 -10.84
CA ALA A 150 1.98 17.17 -11.24
C ALA A 150 2.23 16.94 -12.73
N GLY A 151 1.90 15.76 -13.26
CA GLY A 151 2.07 15.40 -14.66
C GLY A 151 1.13 16.15 -15.61
N GLN A 152 -0.04 16.55 -15.15
CA GLN A 152 -0.90 17.46 -15.93
C GLN A 152 -0.29 18.87 -16.00
N ARG A 153 0.32 19.34 -14.91
CA ARG A 153 0.96 20.66 -14.88
C ARG A 153 2.23 20.73 -15.72
N ASP A 154 3.03 19.66 -15.79
CA ASP A 154 4.23 19.57 -16.63
C ASP A 154 3.90 19.13 -18.07
N GLY A 155 2.63 18.86 -18.38
CA GLY A 155 2.16 18.43 -19.70
C GLY A 155 2.51 16.99 -20.07
N SER A 156 3.03 16.19 -19.16
CA SER A 156 3.45 14.81 -19.43
C SER A 156 2.32 13.80 -19.26
N ILE A 157 1.25 14.13 -18.52
CA ILE A 157 0.07 13.32 -18.34
C ILE A 157 -1.15 13.99 -18.99
N ARG A 158 -1.99 13.17 -19.62
CA ARG A 158 -3.21 13.61 -20.30
C ARG A 158 -4.13 14.43 -19.40
N ASP A 159 -4.87 15.34 -19.97
CA ASP A 159 -5.96 16.05 -19.30
C ASP A 159 -7.10 15.11 -18.87
N GLY A 160 -7.86 15.55 -17.88
CA GLY A 160 -9.02 14.85 -17.35
C GLY A 160 -9.11 14.92 -15.82
N ASN A 161 -10.07 14.20 -15.25
CA ASN A 161 -10.24 14.13 -13.81
C ASN A 161 -9.06 13.38 -13.17
N VAL A 162 -8.31 14.07 -12.33
CA VAL A 162 -7.09 13.55 -11.68
C VAL A 162 -7.39 12.30 -10.86
N GLY A 163 -8.49 12.29 -10.09
CA GLY A 163 -8.87 11.16 -9.26
C GLY A 163 -9.25 9.92 -10.09
N GLU A 164 -9.94 10.08 -11.21
CA GLU A 164 -10.30 8.98 -12.10
C GLU A 164 -9.07 8.39 -12.79
N ILE A 165 -8.13 9.24 -13.22
CA ILE A 165 -6.86 8.81 -13.82
C ILE A 165 -6.04 8.02 -12.80
N ALA A 166 -5.94 8.52 -11.57
CA ALA A 166 -5.25 7.83 -10.47
C ALA A 166 -5.92 6.47 -10.15
N ALA A 167 -7.25 6.44 -10.04
CA ALA A 167 -8.00 5.22 -9.76
C ALA A 167 -7.81 4.18 -10.87
N MET A 168 -7.88 4.57 -12.13
CA MET A 168 -7.68 3.66 -13.26
C MET A 168 -6.25 3.12 -13.31
N THR A 169 -5.25 3.96 -13.01
CA THR A 169 -3.85 3.53 -12.90
C THR A 169 -3.69 2.47 -11.81
N LEU A 170 -4.32 2.66 -10.64
CA LEU A 170 -4.32 1.69 -9.56
C LEU A 170 -4.98 0.37 -9.97
N LEU A 171 -6.15 0.41 -10.64
CA LEU A 171 -6.85 -0.79 -11.11
C LEU A 171 -6.01 -1.60 -12.09
N ILE A 172 -5.32 -0.95 -13.03
CA ILE A 172 -4.40 -1.63 -13.96
C ILE A 172 -3.28 -2.33 -13.18
N ALA A 173 -2.65 -1.65 -12.23
CA ALA A 173 -1.60 -2.21 -11.40
C ALA A 173 -2.09 -3.41 -10.56
N GLN A 174 -3.24 -3.27 -9.92
CA GLN A 174 -3.85 -4.33 -9.11
C GLN A 174 -4.18 -5.57 -9.93
N SER A 175 -4.61 -5.44 -11.18
CA SER A 175 -4.92 -6.58 -12.04
C SER A 175 -3.71 -7.50 -12.24
N VAL A 176 -2.50 -6.93 -12.32
CA VAL A 176 -1.25 -7.69 -12.47
C VAL A 176 -0.84 -8.38 -11.17
N VAL A 177 -1.09 -7.76 -10.02
CA VAL A 177 -0.79 -8.37 -8.72
C VAL A 177 -1.74 -9.54 -8.42
N ILE A 178 -3.03 -9.36 -8.72
CA ILE A 178 -4.11 -10.23 -8.26
C ILE A 178 -4.46 -11.30 -9.30
N SER A 179 -4.71 -10.89 -10.55
CA SER A 179 -5.28 -11.74 -11.59
C SER A 179 -4.23 -12.37 -12.49
N ALA A 180 -3.11 -11.69 -12.77
CA ALA A 180 -2.11 -12.24 -13.67
C ALA A 180 -1.55 -13.62 -13.23
N PRO A 181 -1.41 -13.95 -11.93
CA PRO A 181 -1.01 -15.28 -11.51
C PRO A 181 -1.94 -16.41 -11.99
N THR A 182 -3.23 -16.14 -12.20
CA THR A 182 -4.18 -17.14 -12.73
C THR A 182 -3.99 -17.39 -14.23
N MET A 183 -3.20 -16.56 -14.89
CA MET A 183 -2.92 -16.59 -16.34
C MET A 183 -1.50 -17.08 -16.67
N GLU A 184 -0.78 -17.69 -15.73
CA GLU A 184 0.64 -18.08 -15.91
C GLU A 184 0.87 -18.99 -17.14
N GLY A 185 -0.14 -19.76 -17.57
CA GLY A 185 -0.08 -20.57 -18.80
C GLY A 185 -0.12 -19.79 -20.11
N GLN A 186 -0.65 -18.56 -20.12
CA GLN A 186 -0.80 -17.68 -21.29
C GLN A 186 0.08 -16.44 -21.20
N LEU A 187 0.39 -15.97 -19.99
CA LEU A 187 1.08 -14.72 -19.75
C LEU A 187 2.16 -14.90 -18.70
N SER A 188 3.43 -14.85 -19.13
CA SER A 188 4.55 -14.95 -18.19
C SER A 188 4.60 -13.77 -17.23
N ARG A 189 5.24 -13.96 -16.07
CA ARG A 189 5.43 -12.91 -15.06
C ARG A 189 6.03 -11.63 -15.63
N THR A 190 7.12 -11.77 -16.39
CA THR A 190 7.81 -10.64 -17.01
C THR A 190 6.93 -9.95 -18.03
N ALA A 191 6.27 -10.72 -18.90
CA ALA A 191 5.36 -10.16 -19.89
C ALA A 191 4.19 -9.39 -19.26
N ALA A 192 3.63 -9.88 -18.15
CA ALA A 192 2.54 -9.20 -17.44
C ALA A 192 2.99 -7.80 -16.96
N VAL A 193 4.19 -7.68 -16.41
CA VAL A 193 4.74 -6.39 -15.96
C VAL A 193 5.01 -5.45 -17.15
N GLU A 194 5.57 -5.97 -18.25
CA GLU A 194 5.84 -5.15 -19.45
C GLU A 194 4.57 -4.69 -20.14
N HIS A 195 3.54 -5.54 -20.23
CA HIS A 195 2.24 -5.13 -20.74
C HIS A 195 1.56 -4.09 -19.85
N MET A 196 1.68 -4.23 -18.53
CA MET A 196 1.18 -3.22 -17.58
C MET A 196 1.92 -1.88 -17.76
N ARG A 197 3.25 -1.90 -17.86
CA ARG A 197 4.07 -0.71 -18.13
C ARG A 197 3.56 0.00 -19.39
N SER A 198 3.41 -0.75 -20.48
CA SER A 198 2.96 -0.24 -21.77
C SER A 198 1.53 0.32 -21.67
N ALA A 199 0.63 -0.40 -21.01
CA ALA A 199 -0.77 0.02 -20.84
C ALA A 199 -0.88 1.32 -20.02
N ILE A 200 -0.19 1.41 -18.88
CA ILE A 200 -0.19 2.62 -18.03
C ILE A 200 0.46 3.78 -18.78
N SER A 201 1.60 3.56 -19.45
CA SER A 201 2.28 4.62 -20.21
C SER A 201 1.39 5.15 -21.33
N ALA A 202 0.72 4.29 -22.09
CA ALA A 202 -0.19 4.69 -23.16
C ALA A 202 -1.42 5.41 -22.59
N TYR A 203 -2.02 4.89 -21.52
CA TYR A 203 -3.19 5.49 -20.86
C TYR A 203 -2.91 6.91 -20.36
N LEU A 204 -1.72 7.16 -19.83
CA LEU A 204 -1.31 8.45 -19.29
C LEU A 204 -0.82 9.44 -20.36
N THR A 205 -0.54 8.98 -21.58
CA THR A 205 -0.02 9.86 -22.64
C THR A 205 -1.02 10.95 -23.00
N PRO A 206 -0.60 12.22 -23.08
CA PRO A 206 -1.43 13.31 -23.57
C PRO A 206 -1.96 12.98 -24.98
N VAL A 207 -3.25 13.17 -25.18
CA VAL A 207 -3.81 13.08 -26.54
C VAL A 207 -3.32 14.29 -27.31
N ALA A 208 -2.63 14.09 -28.43
CA ALA A 208 -2.22 15.18 -29.31
C ALA A 208 -3.44 16.02 -29.63
N GLY A 209 -3.44 17.30 -29.24
CA GLY A 209 -4.64 18.13 -29.22
C GLY A 209 -5.34 18.15 -30.58
N SER A 210 -6.63 17.88 -30.57
CA SER A 210 -7.56 18.45 -31.52
C SER A 210 -7.59 19.96 -31.21
N GLY A 211 -6.70 20.69 -31.91
CA GLY A 211 -6.75 22.14 -31.89
C GLY A 211 -8.12 22.61 -32.31
N HIS A 212 -8.76 23.37 -31.44
CA HIS A 212 -9.90 24.20 -31.76
C HIS A 212 -9.39 25.62 -31.92
#